data_12f25759586b5d55a2dbf4ddc2aa4ad6
#
_entry.id   12f25759586b5d55a2dbf4ddc2aa4ad6
#
_cell.length_a   1.000
_cell.length_b   1.000
_cell.length_c   1.000
_cell.angle_alpha   90.00
_cell.angle_beta   90.00
_cell.angle_gamma   90.00
#
_symmetry.space_group_name_H-M   'P 1'
#
loop_
_entity.id
_entity.type
_entity.pdbx_description
1 polymer ?
#
loop_
_entity_poly.entity_id
_entity_poly.type
_entity_poly.pdbx_seq_one_letter_code
_entity_poly.pdbx_strand_id
1 'polypeptide(L)'
;MYSETIPPCSKHGAQCGYSLLELTLVVLILGIMAAAVIPSFFSASPEKLELAAREFADAMRFARAEAMRLGVPMGFRQQSSQARIRVFRLDTDTAPWTPIYDVYHPVSKKLYDINLNSHAFARVDSLSHDRVYRGTCNQTGNVYFDAAGIPRCVNPETVPLDRFEVTFTLGNESRLLTLDSITGQVTIQ
;
A
#
# COMPACT_ATOMS: atom_id res chain seq x y z
N MET A 1 -20.41 70.75 28.51
CA MET A 1 -21.00 69.42 28.78
C MET A 1 -21.95 69.10 27.65
N TYR A 2 -21.44 68.47 26.56
CA TYR A 2 -22.26 68.01 25.44
C TYR A 2 -22.29 66.51 25.54
N SER A 3 -23.47 65.97 25.79
CA SER A 3 -23.76 64.55 25.82
C SER A 3 -24.18 64.14 24.40
N GLU A 4 -23.30 63.44 23.67
CA GLU A 4 -23.68 62.82 22.39
C GLU A 4 -24.38 61.49 22.65
N THR A 5 -25.66 61.47 22.47
CA THR A 5 -26.51 60.27 22.45
C THR A 5 -26.37 59.58 21.08
N ILE A 6 -25.76 58.42 21.08
CA ILE A 6 -25.72 57.52 19.93
C ILE A 6 -27.12 56.95 19.71
N PRO A 7 -27.71 57.07 18.53
CA PRO A 7 -29.08 56.53 18.27
C PRO A 7 -29.02 54.99 18.17
N PRO A 8 -30.03 54.27 18.66
CA PRO A 8 -30.09 52.82 18.55
C PRO A 8 -30.38 52.40 17.10
N CYS A 9 -29.60 51.44 16.62
CA CYS A 9 -29.75 50.84 15.31
C CYS A 9 -31.15 50.19 15.15
N SER A 10 -31.94 50.69 14.23
CA SER A 10 -33.32 50.25 13.92
C SER A 10 -33.31 48.83 13.34
N LYS A 11 -34.20 47.97 13.86
CA LYS A 11 -34.44 46.57 13.44
C LYS A 11 -35.20 46.51 12.08
N HIS A 12 -34.62 46.97 11.00
CA HIS A 12 -35.11 46.66 9.68
C HIS A 12 -33.91 46.15 8.88
N GLY A 13 -33.99 44.94 8.32
CA GLY A 13 -33.00 44.16 7.67
C GLY A 13 -32.08 44.92 6.70
N ALA A 14 -31.17 45.68 7.23
CA ALA A 14 -30.03 46.16 6.47
C ALA A 14 -29.09 44.98 6.25
N GLN A 15 -29.06 44.44 5.04
CA GLN A 15 -28.00 43.58 4.58
C GLN A 15 -26.70 44.39 4.69
N CYS A 16 -25.95 44.18 5.75
CA CYS A 16 -24.60 44.74 5.88
C CYS A 16 -23.72 44.04 4.82
N GLY A 17 -23.54 44.69 3.67
CA GLY A 17 -22.62 44.23 2.65
C GLY A 17 -21.22 44.23 3.24
N TYR A 18 -20.45 43.17 2.97
CA TYR A 18 -19.03 43.10 3.35
C TYR A 18 -18.28 44.25 2.69
N SER A 19 -17.41 44.89 3.45
CA SER A 19 -16.51 45.90 2.92
C SER A 19 -15.53 45.24 1.93
N LEU A 20 -15.22 45.94 0.85
CA LEU A 20 -14.21 45.45 -0.13
C LEU A 20 -12.86 45.15 0.56
N LEU A 21 -12.51 45.91 1.59
CA LEU A 21 -11.33 45.72 2.42
C LEU A 21 -11.41 44.39 3.21
N GLU A 22 -12.57 44.05 3.76
CA GLU A 22 -12.77 42.82 4.50
C GLU A 22 -12.66 41.58 3.57
N LEU A 23 -13.22 41.67 2.38
CA LEU A 23 -13.14 40.59 1.39
C LEU A 23 -11.70 40.39 0.90
N THR A 24 -10.95 41.46 0.67
CA THR A 24 -9.53 41.36 0.29
C THR A 24 -8.68 40.78 1.40
N LEU A 25 -8.96 41.11 2.65
CA LEU A 25 -8.24 40.57 3.82
C LEU A 25 -8.53 39.08 4.01
N VAL A 26 -9.76 38.65 3.82
CA VAL A 26 -10.13 37.21 3.86
C VAL A 26 -9.43 36.43 2.76
N VAL A 27 -9.44 36.93 1.53
CA VAL A 27 -8.74 36.28 0.39
C VAL A 27 -7.23 36.21 0.63
N LEU A 28 -6.64 37.27 1.19
CA LEU A 28 -5.21 37.29 1.56
C LEU A 28 -4.88 36.19 2.59
N ILE A 29 -5.68 36.09 3.66
CA ILE A 29 -5.49 35.05 4.71
C ILE A 29 -5.63 33.66 4.12
N LEU A 30 -6.66 33.43 3.30
CA LEU A 30 -6.88 32.13 2.64
C LEU A 30 -5.72 31.80 1.70
N GLY A 31 -5.18 32.80 0.96
CA GLY A 31 -4.02 32.62 0.10
C GLY A 31 -2.76 32.20 0.88
N ILE A 32 -2.49 32.83 2.02
CA ILE A 32 -1.36 32.48 2.90
C ILE A 32 -1.54 31.09 3.48
N MET A 33 -2.74 30.76 3.97
CA MET A 33 -3.05 29.43 4.50
C MET A 33 -2.92 28.35 3.42
N ALA A 34 -3.41 28.60 2.21
CA ALA A 34 -3.26 27.67 1.09
C ALA A 34 -1.78 27.44 0.74
N ALA A 35 -0.97 28.49 0.68
CA ALA A 35 0.46 28.39 0.38
C ALA A 35 1.25 27.59 1.44
N ALA A 36 0.83 27.63 2.71
CA ALA A 36 1.46 26.87 3.81
C ALA A 36 1.04 25.39 3.80
N VAL A 37 -0.19 25.06 3.39
CA VAL A 37 -0.75 23.71 3.46
C VAL A 37 -0.38 22.88 2.22
N ILE A 38 -0.40 23.47 1.02
CA ILE A 38 -0.14 22.76 -0.24
C ILE A 38 1.21 22.01 -0.26
N PRO A 39 2.35 22.57 0.20
CA PRO A 39 3.63 21.85 0.16
C PRO A 39 3.65 20.57 0.99
N SER A 40 2.92 20.51 2.10
CA SER A 40 2.93 19.34 3.00
C SER A 40 2.25 18.11 2.39
N PHE A 41 1.31 18.28 1.45
CA PHE A 41 0.68 17.15 0.75
C PHE A 41 1.58 16.49 -0.29
N PHE A 42 2.60 17.19 -0.79
CA PHE A 42 3.52 16.63 -1.81
C PHE A 42 4.74 15.93 -1.21
N SER A 43 5.03 16.14 0.08
CA SER A 43 6.19 15.56 0.77
C SER A 43 5.86 14.31 1.61
N ALA A 44 4.68 13.73 1.47
CA ALA A 44 4.23 12.55 2.20
C ALA A 44 4.88 11.25 1.67
N SER A 45 6.22 11.22 1.55
CA SER A 45 6.95 10.03 1.11
C SER A 45 6.91 8.88 2.12
N PRO A 46 7.04 9.13 3.45
CA PRO A 46 6.98 8.04 4.43
C PRO A 46 5.62 7.34 4.48
N GLU A 47 4.52 8.10 4.41
CA GLU A 47 3.17 7.54 4.43
C GLU A 47 2.87 6.71 3.18
N LYS A 48 3.33 7.15 2.01
CA LYS A 48 3.18 6.40 0.75
C LYS A 48 3.96 5.09 0.80
N LEU A 49 5.17 5.14 1.35
CA LEU A 49 6.03 3.98 1.50
C LEU A 49 5.44 2.98 2.49
N GLU A 50 4.93 3.46 3.63
CA GLU A 50 4.25 2.63 4.62
C GLU A 50 3.01 1.96 4.03
N LEU A 51 2.20 2.71 3.27
CA LEU A 51 1.03 2.16 2.61
C LEU A 51 1.40 1.10 1.57
N ALA A 52 2.48 1.32 0.79
CA ALA A 52 2.98 0.35 -0.16
C ALA A 52 3.43 -0.96 0.51
N ALA A 53 4.14 -0.86 1.64
CA ALA A 53 4.55 -2.02 2.41
C ALA A 53 3.34 -2.79 2.98
N ARG A 54 2.30 -2.08 3.43
CA ARG A 54 1.05 -2.68 3.91
C ARG A 54 0.28 -3.38 2.79
N GLU A 55 0.10 -2.73 1.64
CA GLU A 55 -0.55 -3.34 0.46
C GLU A 55 0.15 -4.64 0.04
N PHE A 56 1.48 -4.63 0.06
CA PHE A 56 2.25 -5.81 -0.25
C PHE A 56 2.06 -6.91 0.83
N ALA A 57 2.13 -6.53 2.11
CA ALA A 57 1.91 -7.45 3.21
C ALA A 57 0.51 -8.06 3.20
N ASP A 58 -0.49 -7.28 2.85
CA ASP A 58 -1.88 -7.73 2.78
C ASP A 58 -2.10 -8.72 1.63
N ALA A 59 -1.43 -8.53 0.49
CA ALA A 59 -1.43 -9.52 -0.58
C ALA A 59 -0.83 -10.87 -0.14
N MET A 60 0.26 -10.84 0.64
CA MET A 60 0.89 -12.05 1.18
C MET A 60 0.00 -12.73 2.22
N ARG A 61 -0.57 -11.95 3.16
CA ARG A 61 -1.50 -12.46 4.18
C ARG A 61 -2.75 -13.06 3.55
N PHE A 62 -3.28 -12.41 2.52
CA PHE A 62 -4.42 -12.91 1.76
C PHE A 62 -4.09 -14.26 1.11
N ALA A 63 -2.98 -14.35 0.38
CA ALA A 63 -2.57 -15.60 -0.26
C ALA A 63 -2.42 -16.74 0.76
N ARG A 64 -1.82 -16.46 1.92
CA ARG A 64 -1.70 -17.43 3.01
C ARG A 64 -3.04 -17.85 3.59
N ALA A 65 -3.91 -16.88 3.90
CA ALA A 65 -5.23 -17.16 4.47
C ALA A 65 -6.11 -17.98 3.50
N GLU A 66 -6.06 -17.67 2.21
CA GLU A 66 -6.79 -18.41 1.19
C GLU A 66 -6.23 -19.82 1.00
N ALA A 67 -4.90 -20.00 1.05
CA ALA A 67 -4.28 -21.33 1.00
C ALA A 67 -4.79 -22.23 2.14
N MET A 68 -4.81 -21.71 3.36
CA MET A 68 -5.34 -22.44 4.52
C MET A 68 -6.85 -22.67 4.45
N ARG A 69 -7.61 -21.67 3.95
CA ARG A 69 -9.07 -21.75 3.86
C ARG A 69 -9.55 -22.76 2.82
N LEU A 70 -8.90 -22.78 1.66
CA LEU A 70 -9.29 -23.62 0.52
C LEU A 70 -8.59 -24.97 0.50
N GLY A 71 -7.50 -25.13 1.27
CA GLY A 71 -6.64 -26.30 1.20
C GLY A 71 -5.89 -26.42 -0.14
N VAL A 72 -5.80 -25.32 -0.90
CA VAL A 72 -5.15 -25.26 -2.21
C VAL A 72 -3.91 -24.37 -2.13
N PRO A 73 -2.75 -24.78 -2.67
CA PRO A 73 -1.56 -23.97 -2.64
C PRO A 73 -1.77 -22.63 -3.37
N MET A 74 -1.55 -21.54 -2.65
CA MET A 74 -1.65 -20.17 -3.17
C MET A 74 -0.43 -19.36 -2.82
N GLY A 75 -0.06 -18.43 -3.69
CA GLY A 75 1.15 -17.67 -3.50
C GLY A 75 1.11 -16.29 -4.10
N PHE A 76 2.26 -15.65 -4.05
CA PHE A 76 2.46 -14.34 -4.65
C PHE A 76 3.73 -14.33 -5.49
N ARG A 77 3.68 -13.57 -6.55
CA ARG A 77 4.82 -13.23 -7.38
C ARG A 77 5.13 -11.77 -7.25
N GLN A 78 6.37 -11.49 -6.91
CA GLN A 78 6.91 -10.16 -6.91
C GLN A 78 7.73 -9.93 -8.17
N GLN A 79 7.51 -8.81 -8.80
CA GLN A 79 8.22 -8.37 -10.00
C GLN A 79 8.96 -7.06 -9.68
N SER A 80 10.26 -7.16 -9.37
CA SER A 80 11.07 -6.04 -8.88
C SER A 80 11.13 -4.86 -9.84
N SER A 81 11.30 -5.12 -11.14
CA SER A 81 11.43 -4.09 -12.19
C SER A 81 10.19 -3.21 -12.33
N GLN A 82 9.03 -3.66 -11.84
CA GLN A 82 7.75 -2.95 -11.93
C GLN A 82 7.15 -2.62 -10.57
N ALA A 83 7.84 -2.92 -9.47
CA ALA A 83 7.29 -2.84 -8.11
C ALA A 83 5.88 -3.45 -8.02
N ARG A 84 5.70 -4.60 -8.66
CA ARG A 84 4.40 -5.24 -8.86
C ARG A 84 4.30 -6.52 -8.05
N ILE A 85 3.14 -6.73 -7.42
CA ILE A 85 2.78 -7.97 -6.74
C ILE A 85 1.53 -8.56 -7.36
N ARG A 86 1.55 -9.85 -7.63
CA ARG A 86 0.39 -10.61 -8.09
C ARG A 86 0.17 -11.82 -7.21
N VAL A 87 -1.07 -12.07 -6.84
CA VAL A 87 -1.49 -13.30 -6.17
C VAL A 87 -1.87 -14.34 -7.22
N PHE A 88 -1.52 -15.59 -6.97
CA PHE A 88 -1.83 -16.71 -7.84
C PHE A 88 -2.26 -17.94 -7.03
N ARG A 89 -2.99 -18.85 -7.64
CA ARG A 89 -3.14 -20.24 -7.20
C ARG A 89 -2.19 -21.12 -7.99
N LEU A 90 -1.82 -22.26 -7.44
CA LEU A 90 -1.03 -23.25 -8.18
C LEU A 90 -1.95 -24.26 -8.85
N ASP A 91 -1.65 -24.56 -10.10
CA ASP A 91 -2.15 -25.77 -10.77
C ASP A 91 -1.29 -26.95 -10.30
N THR A 92 -1.93 -27.86 -9.59
CA THR A 92 -1.28 -29.05 -9.03
C THR A 92 -1.50 -30.29 -9.89
N ASP A 93 -2.25 -30.18 -10.96
CA ASP A 93 -2.58 -31.30 -11.85
C ASP A 93 -1.42 -31.63 -12.81
N THR A 94 -0.46 -30.71 -12.93
CA THR A 94 0.74 -30.85 -13.78
C THR A 94 1.99 -30.75 -12.95
N ALA A 95 3.02 -31.52 -13.30
CA ALA A 95 4.36 -31.39 -12.70
C ALA A 95 5.36 -30.85 -13.75
N PRO A 96 6.11 -29.78 -13.47
CA PRO A 96 6.09 -28.95 -12.25
C PRO A 96 4.82 -28.11 -12.12
N TRP A 97 4.42 -27.80 -10.88
CA TRP A 97 3.25 -26.94 -10.60
C TRP A 97 3.43 -25.57 -11.26
N THR A 98 2.33 -25.05 -11.81
CA THR A 98 2.36 -23.78 -12.54
C THR A 98 1.48 -22.71 -11.90
N PRO A 99 1.93 -21.45 -11.79
CA PRO A 99 1.12 -20.37 -11.26
C PRO A 99 -0.01 -19.96 -12.23
N ILE A 100 -1.25 -19.92 -11.74
CA ILE A 100 -2.43 -19.41 -12.44
C ILE A 100 -2.86 -18.09 -11.78
N TYR A 101 -2.92 -17.01 -12.56
CA TYR A 101 -3.21 -15.65 -12.11
C TYR A 101 -4.68 -15.30 -12.30
N ASP A 102 -5.58 -16.07 -11.73
CA ASP A 102 -7.04 -15.88 -11.78
C ASP A 102 -7.66 -15.52 -10.42
N VAL A 103 -6.83 -15.09 -9.48
CA VAL A 103 -7.25 -14.73 -8.14
C VAL A 103 -7.74 -13.27 -8.12
N TYR A 104 -8.90 -13.04 -7.53
CA TYR A 104 -9.52 -11.72 -7.44
C TYR A 104 -9.37 -11.11 -6.07
N HIS A 105 -9.09 -9.81 -6.06
CA HIS A 105 -9.02 -9.04 -4.82
C HIS A 105 -10.40 -9.00 -4.12
N PRO A 106 -10.49 -9.28 -2.82
CA PRO A 106 -11.77 -9.47 -2.12
C PRO A 106 -12.69 -8.24 -2.15
N VAL A 107 -12.11 -7.04 -2.15
CA VAL A 107 -12.85 -5.78 -2.13
C VAL A 107 -13.13 -5.26 -3.55
N SER A 108 -12.09 -5.08 -4.36
CA SER A 108 -12.22 -4.45 -5.68
C SER A 108 -12.81 -5.35 -6.75
N LYS A 109 -12.85 -6.68 -6.50
CA LYS A 109 -13.30 -7.71 -7.47
C LYS A 109 -12.54 -7.72 -8.79
N LYS A 110 -11.38 -7.04 -8.83
CA LYS A 110 -10.44 -7.11 -9.95
C LYS A 110 -9.39 -8.17 -9.68
N LEU A 111 -8.67 -8.61 -10.71
CA LEU A 111 -7.52 -9.51 -10.52
C LEU A 111 -6.58 -8.93 -9.45
N TYR A 112 -6.09 -9.78 -8.57
CA TYR A 112 -5.19 -9.38 -7.49
C TYR A 112 -3.79 -9.10 -8.06
N ASP A 113 -3.67 -7.91 -8.61
CA ASP A 113 -2.50 -7.43 -9.34
C ASP A 113 -2.29 -5.95 -9.01
N ILE A 114 -1.30 -5.68 -8.17
CA ILE A 114 -1.00 -4.35 -7.66
C ILE A 114 0.33 -3.87 -8.25
N ASN A 115 0.31 -2.70 -8.87
CA ASN A 115 1.50 -2.02 -9.35
C ASN A 115 1.78 -0.82 -8.45
N LEU A 116 2.77 -0.94 -7.57
CA LEU A 116 3.14 0.09 -6.61
C LEU A 116 3.88 1.27 -7.24
N ASN A 117 4.47 1.08 -8.42
CA ASN A 117 5.18 2.16 -9.12
C ASN A 117 4.23 3.24 -9.65
N SER A 118 3.04 2.83 -10.07
CA SER A 118 1.98 3.71 -10.58
C SER A 118 0.81 3.90 -9.62
N HIS A 119 0.92 3.39 -8.38
CA HIS A 119 -0.16 3.52 -7.41
C HIS A 119 -0.30 4.96 -6.93
N ALA A 120 -1.53 5.48 -6.88
CA ALA A 120 -1.78 6.89 -6.55
C ALA A 120 -1.35 7.25 -5.12
N PHE A 121 -1.55 6.34 -4.17
CA PHE A 121 -1.31 6.57 -2.75
C PHE A 121 -0.17 5.70 -2.18
N ALA A 122 -0.02 4.47 -2.66
CA ALA A 122 0.97 3.50 -2.21
C ALA A 122 2.12 3.40 -3.23
N ARG A 123 2.95 4.45 -3.34
CA ARG A 123 4.00 4.51 -4.36
C ARG A 123 5.36 4.14 -3.81
N VAL A 124 6.16 3.43 -4.63
CA VAL A 124 7.60 3.20 -4.41
C VAL A 124 8.37 3.48 -5.70
N ASP A 125 9.61 3.89 -5.57
CA ASP A 125 10.52 4.11 -6.71
C ASP A 125 11.22 2.81 -7.08
N SER A 126 11.63 2.05 -6.07
CA SER A 126 12.26 0.76 -6.28
C SER A 126 11.84 -0.24 -5.20
N LEU A 127 12.00 -1.51 -5.55
CA LEU A 127 11.71 -2.63 -4.69
C LEU A 127 12.80 -3.67 -4.91
N SER A 128 13.56 -3.95 -3.86
CA SER A 128 14.53 -5.05 -3.83
C SER A 128 14.03 -6.19 -2.97
N HIS A 129 14.47 -7.40 -3.25
CA HIS A 129 14.10 -8.55 -2.45
C HIS A 129 15.27 -9.52 -2.31
N ASP A 130 15.31 -10.17 -1.19
CA ASP A 130 16.16 -11.30 -0.92
C ASP A 130 15.32 -12.52 -0.57
N ARG A 131 15.59 -13.65 -1.21
CA ARG A 131 14.89 -14.92 -1.01
C ARG A 131 15.90 -16.05 -1.00
N VAL A 132 15.92 -16.76 0.11
CA VAL A 132 16.78 -17.92 0.29
C VAL A 132 15.89 -19.13 0.59
N TYR A 133 16.18 -20.23 -0.06
CA TYR A 133 15.51 -21.51 0.19
C TYR A 133 16.50 -22.50 0.78
N ARG A 134 16.03 -23.41 1.63
CA ARG A 134 16.87 -24.45 2.26
C ARG A 134 17.38 -25.51 1.29
N GLY A 135 17.00 -25.42 0.03
CA GLY A 135 17.43 -26.31 -1.04
C GLY A 135 17.34 -25.59 -2.37
N THR A 136 17.57 -26.32 -3.47
CA THR A 136 17.50 -25.76 -4.81
C THR A 136 16.06 -25.43 -5.18
N CYS A 137 15.79 -24.14 -5.47
CA CYS A 137 14.51 -23.67 -5.99
C CYS A 137 14.71 -23.11 -7.40
N ASN A 138 14.02 -23.70 -8.37
CA ASN A 138 14.12 -23.32 -9.78
C ASN A 138 13.26 -22.10 -10.14
N GLN A 139 12.27 -21.76 -9.28
CA GLN A 139 11.37 -20.63 -9.50
C GLN A 139 11.48 -19.61 -8.37
N THR A 140 12.62 -18.98 -8.25
CA THR A 140 12.92 -17.99 -7.20
C THR A 140 12.05 -16.73 -7.25
N GLY A 141 11.33 -16.50 -8.38
CA GLY A 141 10.40 -15.39 -8.54
C GLY A 141 9.09 -15.52 -7.76
N ASN A 142 8.72 -16.74 -7.38
CA ASN A 142 7.44 -17.06 -6.77
C ASN A 142 7.63 -17.66 -5.37
N VAL A 143 6.76 -17.28 -4.45
CA VAL A 143 6.61 -17.95 -3.14
C VAL A 143 5.16 -18.37 -3.03
N TYR A 144 4.90 -19.60 -2.61
CA TYR A 144 3.55 -20.03 -2.30
C TYR A 144 3.45 -20.50 -0.85
N PHE A 145 2.23 -20.53 -0.33
CA PHE A 145 1.88 -21.12 0.94
C PHE A 145 1.18 -22.46 0.70
N ASP A 146 1.61 -23.48 1.42
CA ASP A 146 0.90 -24.76 1.42
C ASP A 146 -0.41 -24.68 2.24
N ALA A 147 -1.17 -25.76 2.30
CA ALA A 147 -2.43 -25.82 3.03
C ALA A 147 -2.28 -25.56 4.54
N ALA A 148 -1.08 -25.68 5.10
CA ALA A 148 -0.77 -25.30 6.47
C ALA A 148 -0.33 -23.84 6.62
N GLY A 149 -0.23 -23.08 5.52
CA GLY A 149 0.22 -21.70 5.50
C GLY A 149 1.73 -21.54 5.62
N ILE A 150 2.50 -22.58 5.33
CA ILE A 150 3.96 -22.58 5.38
C ILE A 150 4.49 -22.13 4.00
N PRO A 151 5.40 -21.14 3.96
CA PRO A 151 5.93 -20.64 2.69
C PRO A 151 6.95 -21.62 2.08
N ARG A 152 6.79 -21.88 0.77
CA ARG A 152 7.59 -22.85 0.02
C ARG A 152 7.97 -22.35 -1.38
N CYS A 153 8.92 -23.03 -1.99
CA CYS A 153 9.27 -22.89 -3.40
C CYS A 153 8.21 -23.52 -4.31
N VAL A 154 7.92 -22.88 -5.43
CA VAL A 154 6.97 -23.41 -6.41
C VAL A 154 7.52 -24.62 -7.16
N ASN A 155 8.83 -24.66 -7.39
CA ASN A 155 9.47 -25.78 -8.09
C ASN A 155 10.92 -25.99 -7.60
N PRO A 156 11.21 -27.10 -6.93
CA PRO A 156 10.28 -28.11 -6.47
C PRO A 156 9.44 -27.63 -5.25
N GLU A 157 8.21 -28.08 -5.16
CA GLU A 157 7.20 -27.66 -4.19
C GLU A 157 7.49 -28.08 -2.74
N THR A 158 8.45 -28.98 -2.55
CA THR A 158 8.84 -29.50 -1.23
C THR A 158 9.87 -28.62 -0.53
N VAL A 159 10.55 -27.73 -1.25
CA VAL A 159 11.63 -26.92 -0.70
C VAL A 159 11.08 -25.78 0.16
N PRO A 160 11.38 -25.77 1.48
CA PRO A 160 10.93 -24.71 2.35
C PRO A 160 11.69 -23.42 2.11
N LEU A 161 11.03 -22.30 2.34
CA LEU A 161 11.67 -21.00 2.41
C LEU A 161 12.59 -20.96 3.64
N ASP A 162 13.73 -20.31 3.54
CA ASP A 162 14.61 -20.02 4.67
C ASP A 162 14.52 -18.56 5.09
N ARG A 163 14.60 -17.65 4.12
CA ARG A 163 14.47 -16.21 4.35
C ARG A 163 13.75 -15.53 3.18
N PHE A 164 12.92 -14.57 3.51
CA PHE A 164 12.33 -13.67 2.53
C PHE A 164 12.25 -12.26 3.11
N GLU A 165 12.89 -11.34 2.44
CA GLU A 165 12.94 -9.93 2.80
C GLU A 165 12.68 -9.08 1.58
N VAL A 166 11.92 -8.01 1.75
CA VAL A 166 11.63 -7.03 0.70
C VAL A 166 11.89 -5.64 1.24
N THR A 167 12.76 -4.90 0.56
CA THR A 167 13.03 -3.50 0.86
C THR A 167 12.31 -2.63 -0.15
N PHE A 168 11.47 -1.74 0.36
CA PHE A 168 10.76 -0.70 -0.40
C PHE A 168 11.54 0.59 -0.26
N THR A 169 11.72 1.33 -1.35
CA THR A 169 12.44 2.61 -1.33
C THR A 169 11.63 3.68 -2.07
N LEU A 170 11.54 4.86 -1.45
CA LEU A 170 10.93 6.04 -2.03
C LEU A 170 11.76 7.28 -1.61
N GLY A 171 12.48 7.88 -2.56
CA GLY A 171 13.45 8.91 -2.26
C GLY A 171 14.57 8.37 -1.34
N ASN A 172 14.74 8.98 -0.18
CA ASN A 172 15.75 8.60 0.82
C ASN A 172 15.19 7.67 1.93
N GLU A 173 13.90 7.37 1.88
CA GLU A 173 13.23 6.53 2.88
C GLU A 173 13.18 5.08 2.42
N SER A 174 13.23 4.18 3.39
CA SER A 174 13.08 2.74 3.14
C SER A 174 12.22 2.06 4.21
N ARG A 175 11.59 0.95 3.82
CA ARG A 175 10.88 0.04 4.73
C ARG A 175 11.26 -1.39 4.39
N LEU A 176 11.42 -2.19 5.43
CA LEU A 176 11.74 -3.61 5.32
C LEU A 176 10.51 -4.43 5.68
N LEU A 177 10.15 -5.37 4.82
CA LEU A 177 9.14 -6.37 5.06
C LEU A 177 9.81 -7.72 5.13
N THR A 178 9.50 -8.50 6.16
CA THR A 178 10.00 -9.85 6.34
C THR A 178 8.87 -10.85 6.40
N LEU A 179 9.07 -12.02 5.82
CA LEU A 179 8.19 -13.18 5.91
C LEU A 179 8.87 -14.26 6.72
N ASP A 180 8.27 -14.63 7.85
CA ASP A 180 8.75 -15.74 8.66
C ASP A 180 8.59 -17.06 7.92
N SER A 181 9.68 -17.81 7.83
CA SER A 181 9.79 -19.01 7.02
C SER A 181 9.07 -20.22 7.61
N ILE A 182 8.72 -20.19 8.90
CA ILE A 182 8.06 -21.29 9.62
C ILE A 182 6.58 -21.01 9.76
N THR A 183 6.24 -19.82 10.27
CA THR A 183 4.86 -19.46 10.57
C THR A 183 4.15 -18.80 9.38
N GLY A 184 4.88 -18.30 8.39
CA GLY A 184 4.34 -17.52 7.29
C GLY A 184 3.79 -16.15 7.72
N GLN A 185 4.18 -15.65 8.91
CA GLN A 185 3.80 -14.31 9.36
C GLN A 185 4.59 -13.24 8.63
N VAL A 186 3.92 -12.14 8.34
CA VAL A 186 4.49 -10.97 7.66
C VAL A 186 4.63 -9.83 8.65
N THR A 187 5.84 -9.28 8.77
CA THR A 187 6.16 -8.12 9.61
C THR A 187 6.74 -6.99 8.77
N ILE A 188 6.46 -5.74 9.16
CA ILE A 188 6.98 -4.52 8.54
C ILE A 188 7.82 -3.77 9.59
N GLN A 189 9.01 -3.31 9.19
CA GLN A 189 9.96 -2.57 10.02
C GLN A 189 10.37 -1.27 9.35
#